data_c51360e736c547c0ed7d4644c9c92d23
#
_entry.id   c51360e736c547c0ed7d4644c9c92d23
#
_cell.length_a   1.000
_cell.length_b   1.000
_cell.length_c   1.000
_cell.angle_alpha   90.00
_cell.angle_beta   90.00
_cell.angle_gamma   90.00
#
_symmetry.space_group_name_H-M   'P 1'
#
loop_
_entity.id
_entity.type
_entity.pdbx_description
1 polymer ?
#
loop_
_entity_poly.entity_id
_entity_poly.type
_entity_poly.pdbx_seq_one_letter_code
_entity_poly.pdbx_strand_id
1 'polypeptide(L)'
;MRLEELQAITIRKKQMLGNTKGRLINKYVPDYVLFDLETTGTSSNYDEVIEISAVKVQSGVIVGEFIQLVNPGKSIPYAASMVNHITDDMVAEAPEFEEILQAFMDFVGDSILVGHNINSFDMKFLYRDSERYFGQTVTNDYIDTLKLARLCLPDFGHHRL
;
A
#
# COMPACT_ATOMS: atom_id res chain seq x y z
N MET A 1 3.70 -22.79 19.41
CA MET A 1 4.55 -22.14 18.42
C MET A 1 6.01 -22.32 18.87
N ARG A 2 6.85 -22.89 18.03
CA ARG A 2 8.24 -23.21 18.37
C ARG A 2 9.10 -21.95 18.28
N LEU A 3 10.21 -21.92 19.04
CA LEU A 3 11.15 -20.80 19.04
C LEU A 3 11.69 -20.48 17.63
N GLU A 4 11.89 -21.53 16.82
CA GLU A 4 12.32 -21.43 15.41
C GLU A 4 11.26 -20.76 14.51
N GLU A 5 9.98 -20.98 14.76
CA GLU A 5 8.86 -20.33 14.04
C GLU A 5 8.79 -18.85 14.39
N LEU A 6 8.99 -18.51 15.67
CA LEU A 6 9.07 -17.12 16.13
C LEU A 6 10.29 -16.40 15.55
N GLN A 7 11.45 -17.07 15.49
CA GLN A 7 12.64 -16.53 14.87
C GLN A 7 12.49 -16.37 13.36
N ALA A 8 11.84 -17.33 12.66
CA ALA A 8 11.54 -17.23 11.24
C ALA A 8 10.56 -16.10 10.91
N ILE A 9 9.53 -15.90 11.76
CA ILE A 9 8.59 -14.77 11.67
C ILE A 9 9.33 -13.44 11.91
N THR A 10 10.20 -13.38 12.92
CA THR A 10 11.00 -12.19 13.23
C THR A 10 12.01 -11.87 12.12
N ILE A 11 12.62 -12.90 11.52
CA ILE A 11 13.54 -12.73 10.37
C ILE A 11 12.77 -12.28 9.13
N ARG A 12 11.58 -12.84 8.84
CA ARG A 12 10.72 -12.38 7.73
C ARG A 12 10.24 -10.94 7.94
N LYS A 13 9.83 -10.57 9.15
CA LYS A 13 9.46 -9.18 9.48
C LYS A 13 10.60 -8.20 9.23
N LYS A 14 11.85 -8.65 9.40
CA LYS A 14 13.04 -7.83 9.17
C LYS A 14 13.39 -7.64 7.68
N GLN A 15 12.81 -8.44 6.77
CA GLN A 15 13.08 -8.35 5.32
C GLN A 15 12.17 -7.36 4.58
N MET A 16 10.98 -7.04 5.11
CA MET A 16 9.98 -6.17 4.46
C MET A 16 10.15 -4.69 4.82
N LEU A 17 10.71 -4.43 5.99
CA LEU A 17 11.06 -3.10 6.45
C LEU A 17 12.56 -3.02 6.67
N GLY A 18 13.19 -1.95 6.26
CA GLY A 18 14.62 -1.76 6.36
C GLY A 18 15.03 -0.30 6.28
N ASN A 19 16.29 -0.06 5.96
CA ASN A 19 16.84 1.29 5.91
C ASN A 19 16.88 1.87 4.48
N THR A 20 16.49 1.09 3.47
CA THR A 20 16.56 1.51 2.07
C THR A 20 15.22 1.25 1.39
N LYS A 21 14.65 2.30 0.81
CA LYS A 21 13.41 2.23 0.03
C LYS A 21 13.55 1.31 -1.16
N GLY A 22 12.47 0.59 -1.48
CA GLY A 22 12.37 -0.18 -2.71
C GLY A 22 12.51 0.69 -3.96
N ARG A 23 12.80 0.06 -5.08
CA ARG A 23 13.04 0.73 -6.36
C ARG A 23 11.83 0.62 -7.28
N LEU A 24 11.56 1.69 -8.03
CA LEU A 24 10.69 1.62 -9.18
C LEU A 24 11.34 0.76 -10.27
N ILE A 25 10.65 -0.29 -10.70
CA ILE A 25 11.13 -1.19 -11.74
C ILE A 25 10.14 -1.26 -12.91
N ASN A 26 10.66 -1.56 -14.11
CA ASN A 26 9.87 -1.70 -15.33
C ASN A 26 10.23 -3.04 -15.99
N LYS A 27 9.71 -4.13 -15.41
CA LYS A 27 9.89 -5.49 -15.95
C LYS A 27 8.64 -6.32 -15.72
N TYR A 28 8.44 -7.34 -16.51
CA TYR A 28 7.41 -8.33 -16.26
C TYR A 28 7.70 -9.08 -14.94
N VAL A 29 6.67 -9.21 -14.10
CA VAL A 29 6.70 -10.00 -12.86
C VAL A 29 5.44 -10.88 -12.82
N PRO A 30 5.58 -12.19 -12.61
CA PRO A 30 4.43 -13.10 -12.53
C PRO A 30 3.73 -13.06 -11.17
N ASP A 31 4.45 -12.66 -10.13
CA ASP A 31 4.00 -12.67 -8.74
C ASP A 31 4.12 -11.26 -8.17
N TYR A 32 2.99 -10.72 -7.69
CA TYR A 32 2.93 -9.34 -7.18
C TYR A 32 1.74 -9.14 -6.24
N VAL A 33 1.75 -8.03 -5.54
CA VAL A 33 0.59 -7.49 -4.82
C VAL A 33 0.17 -6.18 -5.48
N LEU A 34 -1.01 -6.18 -6.09
CA LEU A 34 -1.67 -4.95 -6.56
C LEU A 34 -2.36 -4.31 -5.37
N PHE A 35 -2.14 -3.00 -5.15
CA PHE A 35 -2.77 -2.28 -4.05
C PHE A 35 -3.13 -0.85 -4.42
N ASP A 36 -4.04 -0.29 -3.63
CA ASP A 36 -4.51 1.08 -3.72
C ASP A 36 -4.87 1.60 -2.32
N LEU A 37 -4.73 2.91 -2.08
CA LEU A 37 -5.07 3.58 -0.83
C LEU A 37 -6.16 4.62 -1.05
N GLU A 38 -7.15 4.64 -0.15
CA GLU A 38 -8.02 5.79 0.01
C GLU A 38 -7.55 6.64 1.20
N THR A 39 -7.63 7.95 1.07
CA THR A 39 -7.04 8.89 2.02
C THR A 39 -7.97 10.07 2.31
N THR A 40 -7.72 10.79 3.41
CA THR A 40 -8.46 12.01 3.75
C THR A 40 -8.15 13.19 2.82
N GLY A 41 -7.15 13.07 1.96
CA GLY A 41 -6.73 14.08 0.99
C GLY A 41 -5.45 13.68 0.27
N THR A 42 -4.85 14.57 -0.49
CA THR A 42 -3.78 14.25 -1.43
C THR A 42 -2.36 14.47 -0.89
N SER A 43 -2.21 15.03 0.30
CA SER A 43 -0.91 15.36 0.88
C SER A 43 -0.45 14.32 1.88
N SER A 44 0.56 13.53 1.53
CA SER A 44 1.16 12.57 2.47
C SER A 44 1.79 13.21 3.73
N ASN A 45 1.90 14.53 3.81
CA ASN A 45 2.38 15.20 5.02
C ASN A 45 1.27 15.52 6.02
N TYR A 46 0.02 15.65 5.56
CA TYR A 46 -1.11 16.13 6.37
C TYR A 46 -2.31 15.22 6.37
N ASP A 47 -2.44 14.36 5.37
CA ASP A 47 -3.58 13.46 5.20
C ASP A 47 -3.27 12.06 5.68
N GLU A 48 -4.32 11.32 6.03
CA GLU A 48 -4.21 9.98 6.60
C GLU A 48 -4.90 8.96 5.69
N VAL A 49 -4.45 7.71 5.77
CA VAL A 49 -5.09 6.58 5.09
C VAL A 49 -6.41 6.25 5.79
N ILE A 50 -7.45 5.96 5.00
CA ILE A 50 -8.78 5.56 5.48
C ILE A 50 -9.23 4.21 4.93
N GLU A 51 -8.61 3.72 3.86
CA GLU A 51 -8.77 2.34 3.38
C GLU A 51 -7.48 1.90 2.68
N ILE A 52 -7.19 0.61 2.80
CA ILE A 52 -6.21 -0.07 1.99
C ILE A 52 -6.83 -1.31 1.37
N SER A 53 -6.71 -1.43 0.05
CA SER A 53 -7.21 -2.54 -0.73
C SER A 53 -6.08 -3.18 -1.51
N ALA A 54 -5.98 -4.52 -1.47
CA ALA A 54 -4.97 -5.24 -2.21
C ALA A 54 -5.40 -6.63 -2.65
N VAL A 55 -4.82 -7.09 -3.76
CA VAL A 55 -4.92 -8.46 -4.23
C VAL A 55 -3.52 -9.04 -4.45
N LYS A 56 -3.31 -10.26 -4.01
CA LYS A 56 -2.07 -11.00 -4.24
C LYS A 56 -2.26 -11.91 -5.44
N VAL A 57 -1.36 -11.78 -6.41
CA VAL A 57 -1.37 -12.55 -7.65
C VAL A 57 -0.12 -13.41 -7.70
N GLN A 58 -0.29 -14.69 -8.04
CA GLN A 58 0.79 -15.63 -8.32
C GLN A 58 0.52 -16.35 -9.64
N SER A 59 1.45 -16.23 -10.57
CA SER A 59 1.35 -16.84 -11.92
C SER A 59 0.02 -16.52 -12.62
N GLY A 60 -0.46 -15.27 -12.50
CA GLY A 60 -1.69 -14.80 -13.11
C GLY A 60 -2.99 -15.18 -12.38
N VAL A 61 -2.91 -15.82 -11.22
CA VAL A 61 -4.07 -16.22 -10.40
C VAL A 61 -4.10 -15.40 -9.12
N ILE A 62 -5.28 -14.88 -8.75
CA ILE A 62 -5.49 -14.23 -7.45
C ILE A 62 -5.48 -15.32 -6.36
N VAL A 63 -4.54 -15.20 -5.42
CA VAL A 63 -4.34 -16.15 -4.33
C VAL A 63 -4.67 -15.57 -2.96
N GLY A 64 -4.98 -14.27 -2.88
CA GLY A 64 -5.37 -13.62 -1.63
C GLY A 64 -5.88 -12.21 -1.87
N GLU A 65 -6.68 -11.73 -0.93
CA GLU A 65 -7.24 -10.38 -0.91
C GLU A 65 -7.02 -9.77 0.48
N PHE A 66 -6.83 -8.45 0.52
CA PHE A 66 -6.68 -7.67 1.73
C PHE A 66 -7.46 -6.37 1.55
N ILE A 67 -8.52 -6.18 2.32
CA ILE A 67 -9.35 -4.97 2.27
C ILE A 67 -9.63 -4.57 3.71
N GLN A 68 -9.20 -3.36 4.09
CA GLN A 68 -9.34 -2.87 5.45
C GLN A 68 -9.66 -1.38 5.48
N LEU A 69 -10.73 -1.02 6.17
CA LEU A 69 -10.98 0.35 6.58
C LEU A 69 -10.02 0.71 7.73
N VAL A 70 -9.67 1.98 7.80
CA VAL A 70 -8.72 2.53 8.79
C VAL A 70 -9.33 3.73 9.47
N ASN A 71 -9.23 3.80 10.79
CA ASN A 71 -9.58 5.00 11.54
C ASN A 71 -8.45 6.04 11.42
N PRO A 72 -8.69 7.19 10.75
CA PRO A 72 -7.65 8.21 10.58
C PRO A 72 -7.36 9.04 11.83
N GLY A 73 -8.10 8.84 12.94
CA GLY A 73 -8.00 9.62 14.16
C GLY A 73 -8.44 11.09 14.01
N LYS A 74 -9.07 11.43 12.90
CA LYS A 74 -9.61 12.77 12.58
C LYS A 74 -10.80 12.65 11.64
N SER A 75 -11.60 13.72 11.53
CA SER A 75 -12.72 13.75 10.61
C SER A 75 -12.25 13.73 9.15
N ILE A 76 -12.97 12.98 8.32
CA ILE A 76 -12.74 12.89 6.88
C ILE A 76 -13.35 14.13 6.22
N PRO A 77 -12.56 14.92 5.47
CA PRO A 77 -13.10 16.06 4.75
C PRO A 77 -14.20 15.65 3.77
N TYR A 78 -15.27 16.45 3.68
CA TYR A 78 -16.39 16.21 2.79
C TYR A 78 -15.94 15.96 1.34
N ALA A 79 -14.95 16.72 0.86
CA ALA A 79 -14.39 16.56 -0.48
C ALA A 79 -13.76 15.17 -0.71
N ALA A 80 -13.14 14.58 0.31
CA ALA A 80 -12.59 13.23 0.23
C ALA A 80 -13.72 12.19 0.19
N SER A 81 -14.71 12.30 1.11
CA SER A 81 -15.88 11.41 1.15
C SER A 81 -16.68 11.42 -0.15
N MET A 82 -16.73 12.55 -0.85
CA MET A 82 -17.41 12.64 -2.16
C MET A 82 -16.68 11.87 -3.27
N VAL A 83 -15.40 11.62 -3.12
CA VAL A 83 -14.58 10.87 -4.10
C VAL A 83 -14.55 9.38 -3.77
N ASN A 84 -14.24 9.03 -2.52
CA ASN A 84 -14.02 7.65 -2.11
C ASN A 84 -15.24 7.00 -1.42
N HIS A 85 -16.29 7.78 -1.13
CA HIS A 85 -17.53 7.34 -0.48
C HIS A 85 -17.36 6.79 0.95
N ILE A 86 -16.22 7.07 1.59
CA ILE A 86 -15.96 6.66 2.98
C ILE A 86 -16.32 7.83 3.90
N THR A 87 -17.07 7.53 4.96
CA THR A 87 -17.55 8.51 5.95
C THR A 87 -16.97 8.25 7.33
N ASP A 88 -17.04 9.24 8.22
CA ASP A 88 -16.57 9.12 9.59
C ASP A 88 -17.22 7.93 10.32
N ASP A 89 -18.50 7.69 10.11
CA ASP A 89 -19.24 6.58 10.74
C ASP A 89 -18.70 5.20 10.30
N MET A 90 -18.24 5.08 9.06
CA MET A 90 -17.69 3.82 8.52
C MET A 90 -16.36 3.44 9.14
N VAL A 91 -15.56 4.42 9.55
CA VAL A 91 -14.20 4.22 10.08
C VAL A 91 -14.13 4.37 11.60
N ALA A 92 -15.23 4.73 12.27
CA ALA A 92 -15.24 5.03 13.70
C ALA A 92 -14.71 3.88 14.57
N GLU A 93 -15.09 2.64 14.23
CA GLU A 93 -14.68 1.41 14.94
C GLU A 93 -13.56 0.66 14.20
N ALA A 94 -13.00 1.23 13.12
CA ALA A 94 -11.90 0.62 12.40
C ALA A 94 -10.59 0.74 13.20
N PRO A 95 -9.66 -0.21 13.04
CA PRO A 95 -8.34 -0.12 13.66
C PRO A 95 -7.53 1.06 13.13
N GLU A 96 -6.51 1.46 13.88
CA GLU A 96 -5.56 2.49 13.46
C GLU A 96 -4.60 1.96 12.38
N PHE A 97 -4.02 2.86 11.59
CA PHE A 97 -3.20 2.47 10.45
C PHE A 97 -1.91 1.73 10.84
N GLU A 98 -1.37 1.93 12.03
CA GLU A 98 -0.21 1.18 12.53
C GLU A 98 -0.45 -0.34 12.51
N GLU A 99 -1.60 -0.77 13.05
CA GLU A 99 -1.98 -2.19 13.08
C GLU A 99 -2.23 -2.73 11.67
N ILE A 100 -2.96 -1.97 10.85
CA ILE A 100 -3.29 -2.37 9.48
C ILE A 100 -2.05 -2.40 8.59
N LEU A 101 -1.15 -1.44 8.72
CA LEU A 101 0.10 -1.41 7.95
C LEU A 101 0.98 -2.62 8.27
N GLN A 102 1.06 -3.04 9.55
CA GLN A 102 1.78 -4.25 9.91
C GLN A 102 1.15 -5.49 9.26
N ALA A 103 -0.18 -5.63 9.34
CA ALA A 103 -0.90 -6.75 8.73
C ALA A 103 -0.76 -6.74 7.20
N PHE A 104 -0.81 -5.57 6.58
CA PHE A 104 -0.58 -5.40 5.13
C PHE A 104 0.84 -5.82 4.74
N MET A 105 1.86 -5.41 5.47
CA MET A 105 3.23 -5.82 5.21
C MET A 105 3.43 -7.33 5.38
N ASP A 106 2.77 -7.95 6.36
CA ASP A 106 2.76 -9.40 6.53
C ASP A 106 2.07 -10.11 5.33
N PHE A 107 0.98 -9.52 4.81
CA PHE A 107 0.29 -10.01 3.59
C PHE A 107 1.16 -9.87 2.34
N VAL A 108 1.82 -8.72 2.16
CA VAL A 108 2.69 -8.45 1.02
C VAL A 108 3.88 -9.40 0.99
N GLY A 109 4.56 -9.58 2.12
CA GLY A 109 5.81 -10.33 2.17
C GLY A 109 6.89 -9.66 1.30
N ASP A 110 7.63 -10.46 0.57
CA ASP A 110 8.69 -10.03 -0.35
C ASP A 110 8.20 -9.76 -1.79
N SER A 111 6.87 -9.72 -1.98
CA SER A 111 6.26 -9.49 -3.29
C SER A 111 6.60 -8.10 -3.84
N ILE A 112 6.65 -8.00 -5.17
CA ILE A 112 6.66 -6.71 -5.86
C ILE A 112 5.31 -6.02 -5.64
N LEU A 113 5.33 -4.74 -5.29
CA LEU A 113 4.15 -3.91 -5.18
C LEU A 113 3.77 -3.34 -6.55
N VAL A 114 2.49 -3.35 -6.87
CA VAL A 114 1.97 -2.81 -8.13
C VAL A 114 0.80 -1.90 -7.83
N GLY A 115 0.65 -0.82 -8.59
CA GLY A 115 -0.53 0.04 -8.51
C GLY A 115 -0.47 1.18 -9.51
N HIS A 116 -1.56 1.95 -9.59
CA HIS A 116 -1.68 3.04 -10.54
C HIS A 116 -1.30 4.38 -9.90
N ASN A 117 -0.29 5.05 -10.44
CA ASN A 117 0.26 6.30 -9.88
C ASN A 117 0.86 6.16 -8.47
N ILE A 118 1.16 4.95 -8.03
CA ILE A 118 1.62 4.69 -6.67
C ILE A 118 2.95 5.38 -6.34
N ASN A 119 3.83 5.57 -7.32
CA ASN A 119 5.10 6.27 -7.13
C ASN A 119 4.91 7.72 -6.65
N SER A 120 3.87 8.38 -7.14
CA SER A 120 3.60 9.78 -6.83
C SER A 120 2.67 9.95 -5.63
N PHE A 121 1.93 8.91 -5.24
CA PHE A 121 0.90 8.97 -4.22
C PHE A 121 1.07 7.90 -3.13
N ASP A 122 0.60 6.68 -3.34
CA ASP A 122 0.46 5.64 -2.32
C ASP A 122 1.78 5.30 -1.60
N MET A 123 2.86 5.16 -2.36
CA MET A 123 4.18 4.86 -1.78
C MET A 123 4.67 5.94 -0.83
N LYS A 124 4.23 7.20 -0.98
CA LYS A 124 4.60 8.28 -0.06
C LYS A 124 3.95 8.10 1.31
N PHE A 125 2.69 7.67 1.35
CA PHE A 125 1.99 7.32 2.59
C PHE A 125 2.65 6.10 3.24
N LEU A 126 2.88 5.03 2.49
CA LEU A 126 3.54 3.83 3.02
C LEU A 126 4.93 4.15 3.61
N TYR A 127 5.75 4.96 2.94
CA TYR A 127 7.05 5.36 3.44
C TYR A 127 6.95 6.20 4.71
N ARG A 128 6.10 7.24 4.72
CA ARG A 128 5.90 8.09 5.89
C ARG A 128 5.48 7.27 7.10
N ASP A 129 4.47 6.43 6.92
CA ASP A 129 3.85 5.72 8.04
C ASP A 129 4.70 4.54 8.52
N SER A 130 5.40 3.85 7.64
CA SER A 130 6.37 2.82 8.05
C SER A 130 7.55 3.43 8.83
N GLU A 131 8.04 4.59 8.42
CA GLU A 131 9.08 5.32 9.17
C GLU A 131 8.55 5.83 10.51
N ARG A 132 7.31 6.35 10.54
CA ARG A 132 6.65 6.88 11.74
C ARG A 132 6.38 5.80 12.79
N TYR A 133 5.83 4.67 12.39
CA TYR A 133 5.39 3.61 13.31
C TYR A 133 6.50 2.62 13.66
N PHE A 134 7.37 2.30 12.71
CA PHE A 134 8.34 1.22 12.87
C PHE A 134 9.81 1.69 12.84
N GLY A 135 10.07 2.97 12.56
CA GLY A 135 11.43 3.50 12.39
C GLY A 135 12.19 2.88 11.21
N GLN A 136 11.46 2.26 10.28
CA GLN A 136 11.99 1.56 9.11
C GLN A 136 11.13 1.90 7.89
N THR A 137 11.65 1.68 6.68
CA THR A 137 10.91 1.96 5.44
C THR A 137 10.59 0.69 4.66
N VAL A 138 9.57 0.77 3.80
CA VAL A 138 9.19 -0.33 2.89
C VAL A 138 10.31 -0.57 1.88
N THR A 139 10.80 -1.81 1.81
CA THR A 139 11.93 -2.21 0.96
C THR A 139 11.52 -2.90 -0.34
N ASN A 140 10.22 -3.22 -0.50
CA ASN A 140 9.69 -3.88 -1.68
C ASN A 140 9.91 -3.03 -2.93
N ASP A 141 10.47 -3.60 -3.97
CA ASP A 141 10.48 -2.99 -5.30
C ASP A 141 9.04 -2.87 -5.81
N TYR A 142 8.76 -1.90 -6.68
CA TYR A 142 7.40 -1.63 -7.13
C TYR A 142 7.31 -1.23 -8.60
N ILE A 143 6.11 -1.41 -9.17
CA ILE A 143 5.75 -1.06 -10.54
C ILE A 143 4.60 -0.06 -10.50
N ASP A 144 4.76 1.07 -11.18
CA ASP A 144 3.72 2.08 -11.36
C ASP A 144 3.09 1.93 -12.74
N THR A 145 1.84 1.46 -12.77
CA THR A 145 1.13 1.19 -14.04
C THR A 145 0.80 2.45 -14.82
N LEU A 146 0.68 3.63 -14.18
CA LEU A 146 0.55 4.90 -14.90
C LEU A 146 1.81 5.22 -15.71
N LYS A 147 2.99 4.97 -15.15
CA LYS A 147 4.26 5.15 -15.88
C LYS A 147 4.39 4.16 -17.03
N LEU A 148 3.99 2.90 -16.81
CA LEU A 148 3.96 1.90 -17.89
C LEU A 148 2.97 2.29 -18.99
N ALA A 149 1.77 2.73 -18.64
CA ALA A 149 0.78 3.16 -19.62
C ALA A 149 1.28 4.32 -20.50
N ARG A 150 1.95 5.30 -19.90
CA ARG A 150 2.56 6.42 -20.64
C ARG A 150 3.68 5.98 -21.58
N LEU A 151 4.43 4.95 -21.23
CA LEU A 151 5.49 4.40 -22.09
C LEU A 151 4.94 3.53 -23.22
N CYS A 152 3.93 2.71 -22.94
CA CYS A 152 3.41 1.73 -23.89
C CYS A 152 2.31 2.30 -24.78
N LEU A 153 1.62 3.35 -24.33
CA LEU A 153 0.46 3.94 -25.02
C LEU A 153 0.61 5.48 -25.10
N PRO A 154 1.69 5.99 -25.72
CA PRO A 154 2.00 7.43 -25.72
C PRO A 154 0.93 8.29 -26.42
N ASP A 155 0.18 7.70 -27.37
CA ASP A 155 -0.82 8.40 -28.17
C ASP A 155 -2.18 8.57 -27.43
N PHE A 156 -2.35 7.94 -26.27
CA PHE A 156 -3.55 8.13 -25.46
C PHE A 156 -3.41 9.38 -24.59
N GLY A 157 -4.29 10.36 -24.79
CA GLY A 157 -4.26 11.63 -24.05
C GLY A 157 -4.57 11.55 -22.56
N HIS A 158 -5.18 10.45 -22.10
CA HIS A 158 -5.54 10.20 -20.70
C HIS A 158 -5.22 8.76 -20.30
N HIS A 159 -4.54 8.61 -19.15
CA HIS A 159 -4.17 7.32 -18.56
C HIS A 159 -4.72 7.19 -17.12
N ARG A 160 -5.87 7.83 -16.85
CA ARG A 160 -6.58 7.65 -15.57
C ARG A 160 -7.40 6.37 -15.60
N LEU A 161 -7.47 5.70 -14.45
CA LEU A 161 -8.45 4.65 -14.18
C LEU A 161 -9.82 5.27 -13.96
#